data_2068f7f25b800fe4889385745ace81b0
#
_entry.id   2068f7f25b800fe4889385745ace81b0
#
_cell.length_a   1.000
_cell.length_b   1.000
_cell.length_c   1.000
_cell.angle_alpha   90.00
_cell.angle_beta   90.00
_cell.angle_gamma   90.00
#
_symmetry.space_group_name_H-M   'P 1'
#
loop_
_entity.id
_entity.type
_entity.pdbx_description
1 polymer ?
#
loop_
_entity_poly.entity_id
_entity_poly.type
_entity_poly.pdbx_seq_one_letter_code
_entity_poly.pdbx_strand_id
1 'polypeptide(L)'
;MFETLKNVFRVKEMRRKLLYLIWMIFIIRIGCQIPVPGVDSDFFKQWFSSNAGDAFNFFDAFTGGSFERMSIFALNITPYITSSIIIQLLTIAIPALEEMQRDGEEGRKKMTAITRYVTVGLALFESVAMAIGFGRQGMIPNMDFFKGVVVVACLTAGSAMLMWLGERITEKGVGNGISIVLTINIISRVPSDLALLYENFIKGKTIAKGTLAGIIIAAIVLVVVVLVLILNGAERRIPVQYSKKMVGRKMMGGQSTNIPLKVNTAGVIPVIFASSLMSFPTVIAQLTGKGNGTGIGSEILRGLSSNNWCNPSQLQYSWGLVLYIVLCVFFAYFYTSITFNPLEVADNIKKQGGFIPGIRPGKPTSDYLTNILNYIIFIGAVGLIIVCVIPFIFNGVFGANVSFGGTSIIIIVGVILETVKQIESQLLVRNYKGFLNN
;
A
#
# COMPACT_ATOMS: atom_id res chain seq x y z
N MET A 1 19.25 4.68 -14.35
CA MET A 1 18.30 5.60 -13.68
C MET A 1 18.44 7.07 -14.14
N PHE A 2 19.58 7.73 -13.99
CA PHE A 2 19.76 9.12 -14.49
C PHE A 2 19.63 9.26 -16.00
N GLU A 3 20.16 8.33 -16.78
CA GLU A 3 19.98 8.30 -18.24
C GLU A 3 18.53 8.06 -18.64
N THR A 4 17.82 7.17 -17.94
CA THR A 4 16.39 6.91 -18.13
C THR A 4 15.57 8.18 -17.91
N LEU A 5 15.82 8.90 -16.82
CA LEU A 5 15.17 10.18 -16.53
C LEU A 5 15.47 11.24 -17.62
N LYS A 6 16.70 11.37 -18.07
CA LYS A 6 17.07 12.28 -19.16
C LYS A 6 16.34 11.95 -20.47
N ASN A 7 16.22 10.67 -20.78
CA ASN A 7 15.53 10.19 -21.98
C ASN A 7 14.02 10.40 -21.90
N VAL A 8 13.42 10.27 -20.71
CA VAL A 8 11.99 10.53 -20.46
C VAL A 8 11.63 11.97 -20.82
N PHE A 9 12.43 12.95 -20.43
CA PHE A 9 12.17 14.37 -20.76
C PHE A 9 12.36 14.71 -22.24
N ARG A 10 13.15 13.93 -22.98
CA ARG A 10 13.33 14.09 -24.44
C ARG A 10 12.13 13.61 -25.23
N VAL A 11 11.39 12.61 -24.74
CA VAL A 11 10.23 12.04 -25.44
C VAL A 11 8.98 12.86 -25.12
N LYS A 12 8.41 13.57 -26.12
CA LYS A 12 7.26 14.46 -25.97
C LYS A 12 6.04 13.81 -25.28
N GLU A 13 5.77 12.56 -25.59
CA GLU A 13 4.64 11.81 -25.02
C GLU A 13 4.84 11.50 -23.53
N MET A 14 6.03 11.03 -23.15
CA MET A 14 6.38 10.75 -21.75
C MET A 14 6.39 12.02 -20.92
N ARG A 15 6.93 13.12 -21.48
CA ARG A 15 6.89 14.44 -20.85
C ARG A 15 5.47 14.90 -20.58
N ARG A 16 4.54 14.68 -21.54
CA ARG A 16 3.12 15.03 -21.35
C ARG A 16 2.47 14.20 -20.24
N LYS A 17 2.76 12.90 -20.17
CA LYS A 17 2.27 12.01 -19.10
C LYS A 17 2.80 12.41 -17.73
N LEU A 18 4.07 12.78 -17.64
CA LEU A 18 4.69 13.25 -16.38
C LEU A 18 4.13 14.60 -15.94
N LEU A 19 3.96 15.56 -16.86
CA LEU A 19 3.33 16.85 -16.54
C LEU A 19 1.90 16.66 -16.06
N TYR A 20 1.14 15.74 -16.68
CA TYR A 20 -0.20 15.39 -16.24
C TYR A 20 -0.19 14.81 -14.82
N LEU A 21 0.75 13.91 -14.53
CA LEU A 21 0.93 13.34 -13.19
C LEU A 21 1.22 14.43 -12.14
N ILE A 22 2.17 15.32 -12.41
CA ILE A 22 2.53 16.43 -11.50
C ILE A 22 1.31 17.34 -11.26
N TRP A 23 0.56 17.66 -12.31
CA TRP A 23 -0.65 18.47 -12.19
C TRP A 23 -1.72 17.82 -11.32
N MET A 24 -1.94 16.51 -11.48
CA MET A 24 -2.90 15.75 -10.66
C MET A 24 -2.46 15.69 -9.19
N ILE A 25 -1.17 15.49 -8.92
CA ILE A 25 -0.61 15.54 -7.56
C ILE A 25 -0.87 16.91 -6.92
N PHE A 26 -0.69 17.99 -7.66
CA PHE A 26 -0.95 19.34 -7.16
C PHE A 26 -2.41 19.54 -6.78
N ILE A 27 -3.37 19.07 -7.59
CA ILE A 27 -4.80 19.10 -7.29
C ILE A 27 -5.11 18.31 -6.01
N ILE A 28 -4.55 17.11 -5.88
CA ILE A 28 -4.72 16.28 -4.68
C ILE A 28 -4.21 17.02 -3.43
N ARG A 29 -3.06 17.64 -3.50
CA ARG A 29 -2.47 18.38 -2.36
C ARG A 29 -3.28 19.61 -1.97
N ILE A 30 -3.88 20.31 -2.93
CA ILE A 30 -4.83 21.41 -2.63
C ILE A 30 -6.04 20.86 -1.88
N GLY A 31 -6.66 19.79 -2.36
CA GLY A 31 -7.83 19.19 -1.72
C GLY A 31 -7.55 18.69 -0.28
N CYS A 32 -6.32 18.24 0.01
CA CYS A 32 -5.89 17.88 1.35
C CYS A 32 -5.81 19.08 2.33
N GLN A 33 -5.84 20.32 1.84
CA GLN A 33 -5.80 21.53 2.68
C GLN A 33 -7.18 22.15 2.90
N ILE A 34 -8.22 21.73 2.16
CA ILE A 34 -9.56 22.29 2.25
C ILE A 34 -10.31 21.58 3.38
N PRO A 35 -10.65 22.26 4.49
CA PRO A 35 -11.38 21.65 5.59
C PRO A 35 -12.82 21.34 5.20
N VAL A 36 -13.41 20.34 5.83
CA VAL A 36 -14.83 20.00 5.66
C VAL A 36 -15.69 21.11 6.26
N PRO A 37 -16.68 21.66 5.54
CA PRO A 37 -17.58 22.67 6.07
C PRO A 37 -18.34 22.17 7.31
N GLY A 38 -18.37 22.99 8.34
CA GLY A 38 -19.10 22.71 9.59
C GLY A 38 -18.26 22.00 10.67
N VAL A 39 -16.99 21.68 10.42
CA VAL A 39 -16.04 21.15 11.40
C VAL A 39 -15.06 22.24 11.81
N ASP A 40 -14.81 22.36 13.11
CA ASP A 40 -13.76 23.25 13.63
C ASP A 40 -12.40 22.54 13.53
N SER A 41 -11.63 22.89 12.50
CA SER A 41 -10.33 22.28 12.23
C SER A 41 -9.29 22.52 13.31
N ASP A 42 -9.34 23.68 14.00
CA ASP A 42 -8.37 24.03 15.05
C ASP A 42 -8.67 23.24 16.32
N PHE A 43 -9.95 23.13 16.69
CA PHE A 43 -10.38 22.29 17.80
C PHE A 43 -10.08 20.81 17.52
N PHE A 44 -10.33 20.34 16.30
CA PHE A 44 -10.02 18.97 15.90
C PHE A 44 -8.52 18.67 16.00
N LYS A 45 -7.67 19.59 15.55
CA LYS A 45 -6.22 19.46 15.63
C LYS A 45 -5.71 19.42 17.07
N GLN A 46 -6.25 20.27 17.96
CA GLN A 46 -5.91 20.25 19.39
C GLN A 46 -6.36 18.94 20.05
N TRP A 47 -7.58 18.50 19.76
CA TRP A 47 -8.08 17.22 20.27
C TRP A 47 -7.24 16.06 19.75
N PHE A 48 -6.89 16.07 18.47
CA PHE A 48 -6.06 15.06 17.83
C PHE A 48 -4.69 14.96 18.51
N SER A 49 -4.03 16.08 18.77
CA SER A 49 -2.73 16.12 19.43
C SER A 49 -2.76 15.64 20.89
N SER A 50 -3.89 15.83 21.60
CA SER A 50 -4.03 15.46 23.01
C SER A 50 -4.64 14.08 23.25
N ASN A 51 -5.53 13.60 22.37
CA ASN A 51 -6.33 12.39 22.56
C ASN A 51 -6.17 11.34 21.43
N ALA A 52 -5.49 11.68 20.33
CA ALA A 52 -5.32 10.73 19.25
C ALA A 52 -4.50 9.54 19.71
N GLY A 53 -5.18 8.41 19.84
CA GLY A 53 -4.52 7.13 20.00
C GLY A 53 -3.87 6.71 18.66
N ASP A 54 -3.07 5.66 18.74
CA ASP A 54 -2.23 5.15 17.67
C ASP A 54 -2.95 4.83 16.37
N ALA A 55 -4.21 4.38 16.47
CA ALA A 55 -5.01 4.07 15.29
C ALA A 55 -5.24 5.30 14.42
N PHE A 56 -5.52 6.45 15.02
CA PHE A 56 -5.71 7.69 14.28
C PHE A 56 -4.39 8.24 13.72
N ASN A 57 -3.28 8.10 14.44
CA ASN A 57 -1.96 8.44 13.92
C ASN A 57 -1.58 7.57 12.71
N PHE A 58 -1.94 6.28 12.74
CA PHE A 58 -1.75 5.38 11.61
C PHE A 58 -2.57 5.84 10.39
N PHE A 59 -3.87 6.14 10.58
CA PHE A 59 -4.70 6.68 9.50
C PHE A 59 -4.14 7.98 8.95
N ASP A 60 -3.72 8.89 9.83
CA ASP A 60 -3.19 10.18 9.42
C ASP A 60 -1.86 10.06 8.67
N ALA A 61 -1.04 9.06 8.98
CA ALA A 61 0.17 8.74 8.20
C ALA A 61 -0.14 8.42 6.74
N PHE A 62 -1.21 7.68 6.46
CA PHE A 62 -1.64 7.35 5.10
C PHE A 62 -2.38 8.49 4.40
N THR A 63 -3.05 9.36 5.16
CA THR A 63 -3.78 10.51 4.61
C THR A 63 -2.89 11.74 4.39
N GLY A 64 -1.65 11.70 4.89
CA GLY A 64 -0.68 12.79 4.72
C GLY A 64 -1.06 14.07 5.44
N GLY A 65 -1.63 13.96 6.65
CA GLY A 65 -2.09 15.09 7.47
C GLY A 65 -3.47 15.61 7.08
N SER A 66 -4.17 14.95 6.17
CA SER A 66 -5.52 15.33 5.76
C SER A 66 -6.56 14.99 6.83
N PHE A 67 -6.31 13.91 7.58
CA PHE A 67 -7.18 13.49 8.67
C PHE A 67 -7.06 14.43 9.88
N GLU A 68 -5.85 14.76 10.30
CA GLU A 68 -5.58 15.70 11.40
C GLU A 68 -6.24 17.08 11.17
N ARG A 69 -6.39 17.49 9.92
CA ARG A 69 -7.03 18.74 9.52
C ARG A 69 -8.52 18.61 9.22
N MET A 70 -9.05 17.41 9.28
CA MET A 70 -10.41 17.07 8.84
C MET A 70 -10.73 17.67 7.48
N SER A 71 -9.85 17.42 6.49
CA SER A 71 -10.03 17.92 5.13
C SER A 71 -11.07 17.09 4.36
N ILE A 72 -11.50 17.59 3.20
CA ILE A 72 -12.41 16.87 2.30
C ILE A 72 -11.84 15.47 1.95
N PHE A 73 -10.52 15.33 1.89
CA PHE A 73 -9.83 14.07 1.62
C PHE A 73 -9.41 13.30 2.89
N ALA A 74 -10.05 13.54 4.03
CA ALA A 74 -9.71 12.87 5.29
C ALA A 74 -9.83 11.34 5.22
N LEU A 75 -10.82 10.79 4.50
CA LEU A 75 -10.95 9.35 4.28
C LEU A 75 -9.89 8.78 3.31
N ASN A 76 -9.21 9.65 2.55
CA ASN A 76 -8.23 9.25 1.54
C ASN A 76 -8.80 8.22 0.54
N ILE A 77 -7.91 7.35 0.05
CA ILE A 77 -8.20 6.21 -0.84
C ILE A 77 -8.53 4.93 -0.04
N THR A 78 -8.52 4.99 1.29
CA THR A 78 -8.72 3.81 2.16
C THR A 78 -9.99 3.03 1.80
N PRO A 79 -11.19 3.63 1.59
CA PRO A 79 -12.38 2.89 1.20
C PRO A 79 -12.21 2.14 -0.14
N TYR A 80 -11.46 2.71 -1.07
CA TYR A 80 -11.19 2.05 -2.36
C TYR A 80 -10.26 0.84 -2.21
N ILE A 81 -9.20 0.97 -1.40
CA ILE A 81 -8.29 -0.14 -1.15
C ILE A 81 -9.05 -1.28 -0.49
N THR A 82 -9.81 -0.98 0.56
CA THR A 82 -10.63 -1.97 1.28
C THR A 82 -11.63 -2.64 0.35
N SER A 83 -12.34 -1.88 -0.49
CA SER A 83 -13.30 -2.45 -1.45
C SER A 83 -12.63 -3.31 -2.51
N SER A 84 -11.50 -2.87 -3.06
CA SER A 84 -10.73 -3.66 -4.03
C SER A 84 -10.32 -5.02 -3.46
N ILE A 85 -9.90 -5.01 -2.21
CA ILE A 85 -9.52 -6.18 -1.45
C ILE A 85 -10.72 -7.10 -1.23
N ILE A 86 -11.85 -6.55 -0.74
CA ILE A 86 -13.10 -7.32 -0.53
C ILE A 86 -13.53 -7.98 -1.84
N ILE A 87 -13.53 -7.25 -2.94
CA ILE A 87 -13.91 -7.81 -4.25
C ILE A 87 -12.94 -8.91 -4.69
N GLN A 88 -11.62 -8.74 -4.50
CA GLN A 88 -10.65 -9.79 -4.80
C GLN A 88 -10.89 -11.05 -3.95
N LEU A 89 -11.21 -10.90 -2.67
CA LEU A 89 -11.56 -12.02 -1.80
C LEU A 89 -12.86 -12.72 -2.24
N LEU A 90 -13.87 -11.92 -2.57
CA LEU A 90 -15.16 -12.43 -3.05
C LEU A 90 -15.06 -13.15 -4.39
N THR A 91 -14.08 -12.80 -5.22
CA THR A 91 -13.82 -13.49 -6.50
C THR A 91 -13.48 -14.97 -6.30
N ILE A 92 -12.92 -15.36 -5.16
CA ILE A 92 -12.64 -16.76 -4.83
C ILE A 92 -13.92 -17.48 -4.34
N ALA A 93 -14.76 -16.73 -3.61
CA ALA A 93 -15.94 -17.31 -2.97
C ALA A 93 -17.15 -17.36 -3.91
N ILE A 94 -17.23 -16.47 -4.89
CA ILE A 94 -18.39 -16.30 -5.78
C ILE A 94 -17.99 -16.66 -7.21
N PRO A 95 -18.48 -17.82 -7.76
CA PRO A 95 -18.14 -18.26 -9.12
C PRO A 95 -18.44 -17.22 -10.21
N ALA A 96 -19.53 -16.46 -10.07
CA ALA A 96 -19.88 -15.41 -11.04
C ALA A 96 -18.84 -14.30 -11.13
N LEU A 97 -18.15 -13.95 -10.04
CA LEU A 97 -17.06 -12.98 -10.04
C LEU A 97 -15.77 -13.58 -10.63
N GLU A 98 -15.53 -14.88 -10.41
CA GLU A 98 -14.42 -15.61 -11.02
C GLU A 98 -14.58 -15.67 -12.54
N GLU A 99 -15.78 -15.97 -13.05
CA GLU A 99 -16.07 -15.94 -14.48
C GLU A 99 -15.84 -14.54 -15.07
N MET A 100 -16.33 -13.48 -14.43
CA MET A 100 -16.07 -12.10 -14.87
C MET A 100 -14.57 -11.78 -14.92
N GLN A 101 -13.78 -12.31 -14.00
CA GLN A 101 -12.32 -12.11 -14.02
C GLN A 101 -11.66 -12.80 -15.22
N ARG A 102 -12.20 -13.94 -15.66
CA ARG A 102 -11.72 -14.70 -16.84
C ARG A 102 -12.18 -14.12 -18.17
N ASP A 103 -13.25 -13.34 -18.19
CA ASP A 103 -13.83 -12.72 -19.41
C ASP A 103 -12.98 -11.61 -20.06
N GLY A 104 -11.71 -11.44 -19.64
CA GLY A 104 -10.78 -10.51 -20.27
C GLY A 104 -11.09 -9.03 -19.99
N GLU A 105 -11.10 -8.18 -21.03
CA GLU A 105 -11.27 -6.71 -20.85
C GLU A 105 -12.69 -6.30 -20.42
N GLU A 106 -13.71 -6.96 -20.91
CA GLU A 106 -15.11 -6.66 -20.53
C GLU A 106 -15.38 -7.01 -19.07
N GLY A 107 -14.93 -8.19 -18.66
CA GLY A 107 -15.04 -8.61 -17.27
C GLY A 107 -14.29 -7.69 -16.31
N ARG A 108 -13.07 -7.26 -16.65
CA ARG A 108 -12.30 -6.28 -15.87
C ARG A 108 -13.03 -4.95 -15.72
N LYS A 109 -13.68 -4.44 -16.77
CA LYS A 109 -14.48 -3.21 -16.70
C LYS A 109 -15.66 -3.35 -15.74
N LYS A 110 -16.37 -4.49 -15.79
CA LYS A 110 -17.47 -4.80 -14.85
C LYS A 110 -16.98 -4.89 -13.41
N MET A 111 -15.86 -5.61 -13.16
CA MET A 111 -15.23 -5.70 -11.85
C MET A 111 -14.84 -4.33 -11.29
N THR A 112 -14.24 -3.48 -12.11
CA THR A 112 -13.89 -2.10 -11.72
C THR A 112 -15.14 -1.29 -11.36
N ALA A 113 -16.24 -1.42 -12.12
CA ALA A 113 -17.49 -0.75 -11.81
C ALA A 113 -18.07 -1.21 -10.46
N ILE A 114 -18.08 -2.51 -10.19
CA ILE A 114 -18.52 -3.07 -8.89
C ILE A 114 -17.65 -2.52 -7.76
N THR A 115 -16.33 -2.50 -7.94
CA THR A 115 -15.39 -1.94 -6.95
C THR A 115 -15.70 -0.49 -6.65
N ARG A 116 -16.02 0.33 -7.66
CA ARG A 116 -16.42 1.75 -7.46
C ARG A 116 -17.69 1.87 -6.62
N TYR A 117 -18.72 1.08 -6.91
CA TYR A 117 -19.98 1.12 -6.12
C TYR A 117 -19.73 0.72 -4.67
N VAL A 118 -18.98 -0.35 -4.44
CA VAL A 118 -18.63 -0.79 -3.09
C VAL A 118 -17.78 0.26 -2.37
N THR A 119 -16.86 0.93 -3.08
CA THR A 119 -16.04 2.03 -2.54
C THR A 119 -16.91 3.18 -2.03
N VAL A 120 -17.89 3.63 -2.83
CA VAL A 120 -18.79 4.72 -2.41
C VAL A 120 -19.65 4.28 -1.23
N GLY A 121 -20.13 3.03 -1.22
CA GLY A 121 -20.89 2.48 -0.10
C GLY A 121 -20.06 2.43 1.20
N LEU A 122 -18.81 1.96 1.12
CA LEU A 122 -17.90 1.94 2.27
C LEU A 122 -17.52 3.35 2.73
N ALA A 123 -17.22 4.26 1.80
CA ALA A 123 -16.93 5.66 2.11
C ALA A 123 -18.11 6.33 2.83
N LEU A 124 -19.34 6.05 2.41
CA LEU A 124 -20.54 6.54 3.06
C LEU A 124 -20.68 5.96 4.47
N PHE A 125 -20.46 4.69 4.65
CA PHE A 125 -20.51 4.04 5.97
C PHE A 125 -19.44 4.62 6.91
N GLU A 126 -18.20 4.74 6.47
CA GLU A 126 -17.10 5.32 7.24
C GLU A 126 -17.36 6.80 7.59
N SER A 127 -17.86 7.59 6.63
CA SER A 127 -18.16 9.00 6.86
C SER A 127 -19.31 9.20 7.84
N VAL A 128 -20.34 8.37 7.83
CA VAL A 128 -21.42 8.39 8.83
C VAL A 128 -20.88 8.04 10.22
N ALA A 129 -20.05 6.98 10.30
CA ALA A 129 -19.44 6.60 11.57
C ALA A 129 -18.57 7.72 12.16
N MET A 130 -17.77 8.39 11.31
CA MET A 130 -16.96 9.54 11.71
C MET A 130 -17.82 10.74 12.15
N ALA A 131 -18.84 11.11 11.36
CA ALA A 131 -19.71 12.23 11.69
C ALA A 131 -20.41 12.03 13.04
N ILE A 132 -20.91 10.84 13.32
CA ILE A 132 -21.53 10.49 14.60
C ILE A 132 -20.49 10.48 15.74
N GLY A 133 -19.34 9.84 15.51
CA GLY A 133 -18.29 9.71 16.52
C GLY A 133 -17.72 11.07 16.94
N PHE A 134 -17.37 11.91 16.00
CA PHE A 134 -16.82 13.24 16.25
C PHE A 134 -17.87 14.24 16.69
N GLY A 135 -19.11 14.09 16.23
CA GLY A 135 -20.22 14.91 16.71
C GLY A 135 -20.49 14.69 18.19
N ARG A 136 -20.46 13.44 18.68
CA ARG A 136 -20.61 13.13 20.12
C ARG A 136 -19.46 13.67 20.98
N GLN A 137 -18.29 13.87 20.42
CA GLN A 137 -17.12 14.42 21.12
C GLN A 137 -17.04 15.95 21.07
N GLY A 138 -18.05 16.60 20.48
CA GLY A 138 -18.13 18.06 20.42
C GLY A 138 -17.28 18.75 19.36
N MET A 139 -16.69 17.97 18.44
CA MET A 139 -15.84 18.49 17.36
C MET A 139 -16.64 19.17 16.23
N ILE A 140 -17.93 18.90 16.17
CA ILE A 140 -18.86 19.57 15.27
C ILE A 140 -19.70 20.50 16.13
N PRO A 141 -19.45 21.85 16.13
CA PRO A 141 -20.18 22.78 16.95
C PRO A 141 -21.67 22.80 16.58
N ASN A 142 -22.54 22.66 17.59
CA ASN A 142 -23.99 22.60 17.41
C ASN A 142 -24.38 21.58 16.32
N MET A 143 -24.07 20.32 16.59
CA MET A 143 -24.34 19.22 15.62
C MET A 143 -25.87 19.16 15.38
N ASP A 144 -26.29 19.67 14.23
CA ASP A 144 -27.63 19.55 13.70
C ASP A 144 -27.63 18.42 12.63
N PHE A 145 -28.79 17.81 12.42
CA PHE A 145 -28.94 16.76 11.39
C PHE A 145 -28.42 17.21 10.01
N PHE A 146 -28.71 18.46 9.63
CA PHE A 146 -28.27 19.02 8.36
C PHE A 146 -26.76 19.15 8.26
N LYS A 147 -26.08 19.61 9.32
CA LYS A 147 -24.62 19.68 9.38
C LYS A 147 -24.00 18.29 9.28
N GLY A 148 -24.56 17.30 9.96
CA GLY A 148 -24.12 15.92 9.86
C GLY A 148 -24.19 15.39 8.42
N VAL A 149 -25.29 15.65 7.72
CA VAL A 149 -25.45 15.26 6.30
C VAL A 149 -24.42 15.95 5.41
N VAL A 150 -24.13 17.23 5.62
CA VAL A 150 -23.11 17.98 4.85
C VAL A 150 -21.72 17.37 5.07
N VAL A 151 -21.33 17.06 6.30
CA VAL A 151 -20.05 16.43 6.61
C VAL A 151 -19.93 15.06 5.92
N VAL A 152 -20.96 14.22 6.03
CA VAL A 152 -21.00 12.89 5.38
C VAL A 152 -20.90 13.02 3.87
N ALA A 153 -21.66 13.93 3.28
CA ALA A 153 -21.64 14.15 1.83
C ALA A 153 -20.25 14.63 1.35
N CYS A 154 -19.62 15.57 2.07
CA CYS A 154 -18.29 16.08 1.73
C CYS A 154 -17.21 15.01 1.83
N LEU A 155 -17.19 14.20 2.89
CA LEU A 155 -16.21 13.13 3.07
C LEU A 155 -16.38 12.03 2.02
N THR A 156 -17.62 11.62 1.75
CA THR A 156 -17.91 10.58 0.74
C THR A 156 -17.54 11.07 -0.66
N ALA A 157 -17.93 12.31 -1.00
CA ALA A 157 -17.56 12.92 -2.28
C ALA A 157 -16.05 13.08 -2.45
N GLY A 158 -15.34 13.46 -1.37
CA GLY A 158 -13.89 13.57 -1.36
C GLY A 158 -13.19 12.24 -1.65
N SER A 159 -13.61 11.16 -1.01
CA SER A 159 -13.06 9.82 -1.27
C SER A 159 -13.36 9.34 -2.70
N ALA A 160 -14.59 9.56 -3.18
CA ALA A 160 -14.96 9.23 -4.56
C ALA A 160 -14.15 10.05 -5.58
N MET A 161 -13.88 11.33 -5.30
CA MET A 161 -13.05 12.18 -6.14
C MET A 161 -11.59 11.71 -6.16
N LEU A 162 -11.01 11.32 -5.03
CA LEU A 162 -9.66 10.75 -4.97
C LEU A 162 -9.54 9.44 -5.73
N MET A 163 -10.53 8.56 -5.63
CA MET A 163 -10.60 7.33 -6.42
C MET A 163 -10.58 7.67 -7.92
N TRP A 164 -11.42 8.60 -8.36
CA TRP A 164 -11.48 9.03 -9.77
C TRP A 164 -10.15 9.65 -10.23
N LEU A 165 -9.51 10.51 -9.41
CA LEU A 165 -8.21 11.09 -9.72
C LEU A 165 -7.13 10.00 -9.86
N GLY A 166 -7.11 9.00 -8.96
CA GLY A 166 -6.19 7.87 -9.02
C GLY A 166 -6.36 7.05 -10.32
N GLU A 167 -7.59 6.77 -10.72
CA GLU A 167 -7.87 6.08 -11.99
C GLU A 167 -7.43 6.91 -13.20
N ARG A 168 -7.67 8.23 -13.20
CA ARG A 168 -7.22 9.12 -14.27
C ARG A 168 -5.69 9.20 -14.37
N ILE A 169 -4.98 9.15 -13.25
CA ILE A 169 -3.52 9.06 -13.25
C ILE A 169 -3.08 7.74 -13.90
N THR A 170 -3.73 6.63 -13.58
CA THR A 170 -3.42 5.31 -14.18
C THR A 170 -3.65 5.31 -15.69
N GLU A 171 -4.75 5.91 -16.17
CA GLU A 171 -5.10 5.94 -17.60
C GLU A 171 -4.21 6.88 -18.42
N LYS A 172 -3.96 8.10 -17.93
CA LYS A 172 -3.32 9.18 -18.68
C LYS A 172 -1.91 9.54 -18.22
N GLY A 173 -1.52 9.08 -17.06
CA GLY A 173 -0.21 9.31 -16.46
C GLY A 173 0.76 8.15 -16.65
N VAL A 174 1.59 7.92 -15.66
CA VAL A 174 2.56 6.82 -15.58
C VAL A 174 2.41 6.17 -14.22
N GLY A 175 2.50 4.86 -14.16
CA GLY A 175 2.38 4.11 -12.92
C GLY A 175 0.94 3.80 -12.51
N ASN A 176 0.80 3.14 -11.36
CA ASN A 176 -0.50 2.92 -10.72
C ASN A 176 -0.89 4.19 -9.95
N GLY A 177 -1.90 4.92 -10.43
CA GLY A 177 -2.31 6.21 -9.86
C GLY A 177 -2.72 6.12 -8.39
N ILE A 178 -3.37 5.04 -7.98
CA ILE A 178 -3.79 4.83 -6.60
C ILE A 178 -2.58 4.68 -5.67
N SER A 179 -1.61 3.88 -6.08
CA SER A 179 -0.35 3.70 -5.35
C SER A 179 0.44 5.00 -5.28
N ILE A 180 0.42 5.80 -6.35
CA ILE A 180 1.09 7.11 -6.38
C ILE A 180 0.42 8.09 -5.42
N VAL A 181 -0.92 8.14 -5.37
CA VAL A 181 -1.63 9.01 -4.41
C VAL A 181 -1.28 8.65 -2.97
N LEU A 182 -1.26 7.36 -2.63
CA LEU A 182 -0.79 6.90 -1.32
C LEU A 182 0.64 7.36 -1.03
N THR A 183 1.54 7.12 -1.97
CA THR A 183 2.96 7.47 -1.81
C THR A 183 3.16 8.95 -1.58
N ILE A 184 2.47 9.82 -2.34
CA ILE A 184 2.57 11.27 -2.19
C ILE A 184 2.02 11.73 -0.83
N ASN A 185 0.93 11.12 -0.36
CA ASN A 185 0.40 11.43 0.95
C ASN A 185 1.39 11.05 2.06
N ILE A 186 1.98 9.86 1.99
CA ILE A 186 3.00 9.42 2.95
C ILE A 186 4.24 10.35 2.90
N ILE A 187 4.76 10.65 1.71
CA ILE A 187 5.94 11.52 1.55
C ILE A 187 5.68 12.91 2.14
N SER A 188 4.45 13.43 2.00
CA SER A 188 4.12 14.76 2.53
C SER A 188 4.21 14.88 4.05
N ARG A 189 4.13 13.76 4.77
CA ARG A 189 4.28 13.73 6.23
C ARG A 189 5.73 13.58 6.69
N VAL A 190 6.60 13.06 5.84
CA VAL A 190 8.03 12.85 6.17
C VAL A 190 8.73 14.10 6.75
N PRO A 191 8.51 15.33 6.23
CA PRO A 191 9.13 16.51 6.84
C PRO A 191 8.69 16.77 8.29
N SER A 192 7.41 16.56 8.60
CA SER A 192 6.86 16.72 9.95
C SER A 192 7.43 15.67 10.91
N ASP A 193 7.53 14.42 10.46
CA ASP A 193 8.12 13.33 11.25
C ASP A 193 9.62 13.55 11.51
N LEU A 194 10.36 14.07 10.53
CA LEU A 194 11.76 14.46 10.71
C LEU A 194 11.91 15.61 11.71
N ALA A 195 10.98 16.57 11.69
CA ALA A 195 10.97 17.66 12.67
C ALA A 195 10.71 17.13 14.09
N LEU A 196 9.78 16.21 14.26
CA LEU A 196 9.52 15.54 15.54
C LEU A 196 10.75 14.75 16.05
N LEU A 197 11.42 14.02 15.17
CA LEU A 197 12.67 13.34 15.52
C LEU A 197 13.75 14.30 15.98
N TYR A 198 13.90 15.43 15.27
CA TYR A 198 14.83 16.48 15.64
C TYR A 198 14.52 17.06 17.03
N GLU A 199 13.24 17.35 17.31
CA GLU A 199 12.82 17.90 18.60
C GLU A 199 13.01 16.88 19.74
N ASN A 200 12.65 15.62 19.55
CA ASN A 200 12.74 14.60 20.59
C ASN A 200 14.16 14.13 20.90
N PHE A 201 15.01 14.05 19.90
CA PHE A 201 16.32 13.38 20.04
C PHE A 201 17.52 14.32 19.95
N ILE A 202 17.40 15.50 19.33
CA ILE A 202 18.52 16.40 19.05
C ILE A 202 18.39 17.71 19.84
N LYS A 203 17.21 18.34 19.83
CA LYS A 203 16.97 19.63 20.47
C LYS A 203 17.13 19.53 22.01
N GLY A 204 17.95 20.42 22.58
CA GLY A 204 18.16 20.48 24.05
C GLY A 204 19.11 19.43 24.61
N LYS A 205 19.75 18.58 23.78
CA LYS A 205 20.77 17.62 24.22
C LYS A 205 22.16 18.14 23.96
N THR A 206 23.17 17.57 24.66
CA THR A 206 24.59 17.86 24.41
C THR A 206 24.92 17.57 22.95
N ILE A 207 25.76 18.39 22.30
CA ILE A 207 26.14 18.27 20.90
C ILE A 207 26.54 16.85 20.52
N ALA A 208 27.35 16.19 21.35
CA ALA A 208 27.80 14.80 21.13
C ALA A 208 26.65 13.79 21.14
N LYS A 209 25.65 13.93 22.05
CA LYS A 209 24.48 13.05 22.12
C LYS A 209 23.50 13.30 20.98
N GLY A 210 23.31 14.57 20.57
CA GLY A 210 22.45 14.93 19.47
C GLY A 210 22.98 14.46 18.13
N THR A 211 24.29 14.62 17.88
CA THR A 211 24.92 14.13 16.64
C THR A 211 24.90 12.60 16.55
N LEU A 212 25.19 11.90 17.66
CA LEU A 212 25.12 10.44 17.71
C LEU A 212 23.69 9.93 17.39
N ALA A 213 22.67 10.54 18.00
CA ALA A 213 21.28 10.20 17.74
C ALA A 213 20.90 10.44 16.27
N GLY A 214 21.31 11.56 15.66
CA GLY A 214 21.08 11.85 14.26
C GLY A 214 21.73 10.82 13.32
N ILE A 215 22.96 10.40 13.62
CA ILE A 215 23.67 9.37 12.84
C ILE A 215 22.96 8.01 12.94
N ILE A 216 22.53 7.62 14.14
CA ILE A 216 21.80 6.36 14.36
C ILE A 216 20.48 6.35 13.60
N ILE A 217 19.71 7.44 13.66
CA ILE A 217 18.43 7.56 12.93
C ILE A 217 18.67 7.44 11.42
N ALA A 218 19.64 8.19 10.88
CA ALA A 218 19.99 8.14 9.46
C ALA A 218 20.45 6.74 9.03
N ALA A 219 21.23 6.05 9.86
CA ALA A 219 21.69 4.68 9.62
C ALA A 219 20.51 3.69 9.58
N ILE A 220 19.58 3.79 10.52
CA ILE A 220 18.37 2.91 10.57
C ILE A 220 17.53 3.11 9.31
N VAL A 221 17.24 4.37 8.93
CA VAL A 221 16.46 4.66 7.72
C VAL A 221 17.17 4.10 6.47
N LEU A 222 18.48 4.28 6.37
CA LEU A 222 19.26 3.76 5.25
C LEU A 222 19.22 2.23 5.20
N VAL A 223 19.41 1.56 6.31
CA VAL A 223 19.31 0.08 6.40
C VAL A 223 17.95 -0.41 5.97
N VAL A 224 16.87 0.21 6.45
CA VAL A 224 15.51 -0.16 6.07
C VAL A 224 15.29 0.04 4.56
N VAL A 225 15.72 1.16 3.99
CA VAL A 225 15.61 1.42 2.54
C VAL A 225 16.38 0.36 1.74
N VAL A 226 17.60 0.02 2.15
CA VAL A 226 18.41 -1.00 1.46
C VAL A 226 17.74 -2.38 1.53
N LEU A 227 17.22 -2.77 2.70
CA LEU A 227 16.50 -4.03 2.86
C LEU A 227 15.26 -4.08 1.96
N VAL A 228 14.49 -2.99 1.88
CA VAL A 228 13.32 -2.91 1.00
C VAL A 228 13.71 -2.99 -0.47
N LEU A 229 14.80 -2.33 -0.87
CA LEU A 229 15.32 -2.40 -2.25
C LEU A 229 15.71 -3.83 -2.62
N ILE A 230 16.40 -4.54 -1.73
CA ILE A 230 16.78 -5.94 -1.92
C ILE A 230 15.53 -6.81 -2.04
N LEU A 231 14.56 -6.64 -1.12
CA LEU A 231 13.33 -7.43 -1.08
C LEU A 231 12.47 -7.27 -2.34
N ASN A 232 12.28 -6.04 -2.80
CA ASN A 232 11.47 -5.73 -3.99
C ASN A 232 12.22 -5.97 -5.32
N GLY A 233 13.56 -5.96 -5.28
CA GLY A 233 14.41 -6.23 -6.44
C GLY A 233 14.72 -7.71 -6.64
N ALA A 234 14.62 -8.52 -5.59
CA ALA A 234 14.95 -9.94 -5.64
C ALA A 234 13.94 -10.72 -6.47
N GLU A 235 14.45 -11.50 -7.45
CA GLU A 235 13.65 -12.37 -8.30
C GLU A 235 14.35 -13.71 -8.51
N ARG A 236 13.59 -14.81 -8.51
CA ARG A 236 14.06 -16.12 -8.91
C ARG A 236 13.69 -16.38 -10.35
N ARG A 237 14.68 -16.59 -11.20
CA ARG A 237 14.48 -16.86 -12.62
C ARG A 237 14.44 -18.36 -12.84
N ILE A 238 13.32 -18.87 -13.37
CA ILE A 238 13.14 -20.26 -13.74
C ILE A 238 13.36 -20.39 -15.24
N PRO A 239 14.36 -21.17 -15.70
CA PRO A 239 14.62 -21.34 -17.12
C PRO A 239 13.52 -22.19 -17.77
N VAL A 240 13.00 -21.73 -18.90
CA VAL A 240 12.05 -22.45 -19.75
C VAL A 240 12.63 -22.55 -21.13
N GLN A 241 12.66 -23.76 -21.68
CA GLN A 241 13.12 -24.04 -23.03
C GLN A 241 11.92 -24.32 -23.92
N TYR A 242 11.90 -23.70 -25.08
CA TYR A 242 10.89 -23.97 -26.11
C TYR A 242 11.44 -24.90 -27.18
N SER A 243 10.64 -25.89 -27.57
CA SER A 243 11.03 -26.81 -28.64
C SER A 243 11.14 -26.06 -29.97
N LYS A 244 12.15 -26.43 -30.76
CA LYS A 244 12.34 -25.92 -32.13
C LYS A 244 11.17 -26.37 -32.99
N LYS A 245 10.48 -25.44 -33.65
CA LYS A 245 9.46 -25.75 -34.66
C LYS A 245 10.05 -25.55 -36.06
N MET A 246 9.87 -26.53 -36.94
CA MET A 246 10.16 -26.38 -38.37
C MET A 246 8.99 -25.61 -39.01
N VAL A 247 9.27 -24.43 -39.56
CA VAL A 247 8.33 -23.68 -40.39
C VAL A 247 8.89 -23.63 -41.80
N GLY A 248 8.40 -24.53 -42.67
CA GLY A 248 8.97 -24.75 -44.00
C GLY A 248 10.38 -25.35 -43.94
N ARG A 249 11.32 -24.78 -44.69
CA ARG A 249 12.74 -25.19 -44.74
C ARG A 249 13.63 -24.53 -43.68
N LYS A 250 13.09 -23.63 -42.83
CA LYS A 250 13.86 -22.92 -41.80
C LYS A 250 13.47 -23.42 -40.38
N MET A 251 14.49 -23.79 -39.59
CA MET A 251 14.29 -24.00 -38.15
C MET A 251 14.05 -22.67 -37.47
N MET A 252 12.86 -22.47 -36.94
CA MET A 252 12.52 -21.34 -36.05
C MET A 252 12.28 -21.85 -34.64
N GLY A 253 12.82 -21.15 -33.65
CA GLY A 253 12.62 -21.45 -32.22
C GLY A 253 13.89 -22.04 -31.58
N GLY A 254 13.74 -22.40 -30.31
CA GLY A 254 14.86 -22.83 -29.48
C GLY A 254 15.43 -21.70 -28.62
N GLN A 255 14.69 -20.60 -28.44
CA GLN A 255 15.05 -19.60 -27.46
C GLN A 255 14.71 -20.10 -26.04
N SER A 256 15.70 -20.04 -25.16
CA SER A 256 15.46 -20.21 -23.74
C SER A 256 14.98 -18.86 -23.14
N THR A 257 13.86 -18.88 -22.50
CA THR A 257 13.35 -17.73 -21.73
C THR A 257 13.33 -18.08 -20.25
N ASN A 258 13.29 -17.05 -19.40
CA ASN A 258 13.20 -17.25 -17.96
C ASN A 258 11.86 -16.68 -17.46
N ILE A 259 11.21 -17.41 -16.56
CA ILE A 259 10.06 -16.89 -15.81
C ILE A 259 10.59 -16.22 -14.56
N PRO A 260 10.48 -14.87 -14.42
CA PRO A 260 10.89 -14.18 -13.21
C PRO A 260 9.80 -14.31 -12.14
N LEU A 261 10.11 -14.98 -11.02
CA LEU A 261 9.28 -14.99 -9.82
C LEU A 261 9.86 -14.00 -8.81
N LYS A 262 9.12 -12.93 -8.52
CA LYS A 262 9.53 -11.94 -7.51
C LYS A 262 9.47 -12.56 -6.12
N VAL A 263 10.45 -12.28 -5.27
CA VAL A 263 10.46 -12.73 -3.87
C VAL A 263 9.32 -12.09 -3.10
N ASN A 264 9.10 -10.80 -3.31
CA ASN A 264 7.94 -10.10 -2.77
C ASN A 264 6.83 -10.01 -3.85
N THR A 265 6.17 -11.14 -4.14
CA THR A 265 5.07 -11.19 -5.11
C THR A 265 3.82 -10.47 -4.59
N ALA A 266 3.54 -10.57 -3.29
CA ALA A 266 2.39 -9.95 -2.65
C ALA A 266 2.55 -8.43 -2.45
N GLY A 267 3.76 -7.88 -2.61
CA GLY A 267 4.03 -6.46 -2.42
C GLY A 267 3.82 -6.01 -0.97
N VAL A 268 3.13 -4.90 -0.81
CA VAL A 268 2.83 -4.27 0.50
C VAL A 268 1.44 -4.68 1.02
N ILE A 269 0.63 -5.31 0.19
CA ILE A 269 -0.77 -5.61 0.46
C ILE A 269 -0.97 -6.40 1.76
N PRO A 270 -0.22 -7.48 2.05
CA PRO A 270 -0.37 -8.24 3.29
C PRO A 270 -0.22 -7.40 4.55
N VAL A 271 0.70 -6.45 4.51
CA VAL A 271 1.00 -5.56 5.63
C VAL A 271 -0.12 -4.56 5.86
N ILE A 272 -0.66 -3.98 4.76
CA ILE A 272 -1.80 -3.06 4.83
C ILE A 272 -3.03 -3.79 5.40
N PHE A 273 -3.27 -5.04 4.98
CA PHE A 273 -4.37 -5.86 5.50
C PHE A 273 -4.24 -6.14 7.00
N ALA A 274 -3.09 -6.63 7.41
CA ALA A 274 -2.84 -6.93 8.81
C ALA A 274 -3.01 -5.68 9.68
N SER A 275 -2.46 -4.54 9.25
CA SER A 275 -2.59 -3.26 9.96
C SER A 275 -4.05 -2.78 10.00
N SER A 276 -4.77 -2.85 8.89
CA SER A 276 -6.18 -2.41 8.82
C SER A 276 -7.06 -3.27 9.72
N LEU A 277 -6.87 -4.60 9.70
CA LEU A 277 -7.65 -5.52 10.52
C LEU A 277 -7.42 -5.28 12.01
N MET A 278 -6.19 -4.97 12.42
CA MET A 278 -5.85 -4.69 13.82
C MET A 278 -6.31 -3.29 14.26
N SER A 279 -6.28 -2.31 13.34
CA SER A 279 -6.71 -0.94 13.65
C SER A 279 -8.23 -0.79 13.72
N PHE A 280 -8.99 -1.62 13.01
CA PHE A 280 -10.45 -1.52 12.93
C PHE A 280 -11.16 -1.56 14.29
N PRO A 281 -10.89 -2.53 15.21
CA PRO A 281 -11.50 -2.55 16.55
C PRO A 281 -11.12 -1.33 17.39
N THR A 282 -9.86 -0.85 17.28
CA THR A 282 -9.38 0.30 18.05
C THR A 282 -10.04 1.60 17.59
N VAL A 283 -10.26 1.79 16.30
CA VAL A 283 -11.01 2.93 15.74
C VAL A 283 -12.45 2.93 16.21
N ILE A 284 -13.15 1.78 16.14
CA ILE A 284 -14.54 1.69 16.61
C ILE A 284 -14.63 2.02 18.11
N ALA A 285 -13.71 1.52 18.92
CA ALA A 285 -13.71 1.79 20.36
C ALA A 285 -13.49 3.27 20.68
N GLN A 286 -12.61 3.94 19.94
CA GLN A 286 -12.38 5.37 20.09
C GLN A 286 -13.59 6.20 19.64
N LEU A 287 -14.21 5.87 18.51
CA LEU A 287 -15.42 6.54 18.02
C LEU A 287 -16.62 6.37 18.96
N THR A 288 -16.72 5.23 19.66
CA THR A 288 -17.77 4.98 20.65
C THR A 288 -17.46 5.56 22.04
N GLY A 289 -16.30 6.17 22.25
CA GLY A 289 -15.87 6.74 23.54
C GLY A 289 -15.50 5.68 24.59
N LYS A 290 -15.41 4.40 24.22
CA LYS A 290 -15.07 3.29 25.12
C LYS A 290 -13.58 2.91 25.12
N GLY A 291 -12.74 3.66 24.42
CA GLY A 291 -11.30 3.34 24.25
C GLY A 291 -10.50 3.37 25.55
N ASN A 292 -10.91 4.18 26.54
CA ASN A 292 -10.20 4.37 27.82
C ASN A 292 -10.87 3.67 29.02
N GLY A 293 -11.75 2.69 28.79
CA GLY A 293 -12.41 1.95 29.86
C GLY A 293 -11.44 1.05 30.67
N THR A 294 -11.86 0.67 31.88
CA THR A 294 -11.22 -0.34 32.71
C THR A 294 -11.95 -1.67 32.53
N GLY A 295 -11.38 -2.60 31.76
CA GLY A 295 -11.98 -3.90 31.53
C GLY A 295 -11.20 -4.75 30.54
N ILE A 296 -11.52 -6.04 30.41
CA ILE A 296 -10.84 -6.98 29.50
C ILE A 296 -10.85 -6.46 28.05
N GLY A 297 -11.95 -5.81 27.63
CA GLY A 297 -12.04 -5.22 26.29
C GLY A 297 -11.02 -4.10 26.04
N SER A 298 -10.76 -3.25 27.02
CA SER A 298 -9.76 -2.17 26.92
C SER A 298 -8.32 -2.72 26.93
N GLU A 299 -8.07 -3.81 27.65
CA GLU A 299 -6.76 -4.48 27.61
C GLU A 299 -6.47 -5.13 26.25
N ILE A 300 -7.50 -5.75 25.64
CA ILE A 300 -7.38 -6.28 24.27
C ILE A 300 -7.10 -5.13 23.28
N LEU A 301 -7.81 -4.01 23.39
CA LEU A 301 -7.60 -2.85 22.53
C LEU A 301 -6.19 -2.25 22.69
N ARG A 302 -5.66 -2.18 23.92
CA ARG A 302 -4.27 -1.76 24.18
C ARG A 302 -3.25 -2.70 23.54
N GLY A 303 -3.50 -4.01 23.55
CA GLY A 303 -2.66 -5.00 22.88
C GLY A 303 -2.71 -4.91 21.36
N LEU A 304 -3.85 -4.50 20.78
CA LEU A 304 -3.97 -4.28 19.32
C LEU A 304 -3.32 -2.98 18.85
N SER A 305 -3.05 -2.05 19.77
CA SER A 305 -2.45 -0.75 19.46
C SER A 305 -0.94 -0.87 19.26
N SER A 306 -0.44 -0.41 18.12
CA SER A 306 0.96 -0.59 17.70
C SER A 306 2.00 0.15 18.55
N ASN A 307 1.64 1.24 19.23
CA ASN A 307 2.56 2.00 20.09
C ASN A 307 2.89 1.29 21.41
N ASN A 308 2.03 0.36 21.83
CA ASN A 308 2.27 -0.40 23.06
C ASN A 308 3.20 -1.59 22.82
N TRP A 309 3.50 -1.90 21.55
CA TRP A 309 4.38 -3.03 21.22
C TRP A 309 5.83 -2.68 21.51
N CYS A 310 6.57 -3.67 22.00
CA CYS A 310 7.98 -3.51 22.37
C CYS A 310 8.26 -2.41 23.40
N ASN A 311 7.24 -1.93 24.14
CA ASN A 311 7.46 -0.97 25.22
C ASN A 311 7.98 -1.68 26.46
N PRO A 312 9.19 -1.35 26.98
CA PRO A 312 9.77 -2.02 28.14
C PRO A 312 8.90 -1.94 29.41
N SER A 313 8.07 -0.89 29.53
CA SER A 313 7.17 -0.68 30.67
C SER A 313 5.89 -1.52 30.60
N GLN A 314 5.53 -2.04 29.40
CA GLN A 314 4.25 -2.70 29.16
C GLN A 314 4.40 -3.90 28.20
N LEU A 315 5.38 -4.75 28.43
CA LEU A 315 5.70 -5.92 27.60
C LEU A 315 4.51 -6.88 27.42
N GLN A 316 3.56 -6.88 28.36
CA GLN A 316 2.35 -7.70 28.27
C GLN A 316 1.50 -7.42 27.01
N TYR A 317 1.57 -6.22 26.42
CA TYR A 317 0.82 -5.89 25.20
C TYR A 317 1.54 -6.26 23.90
N SER A 318 2.77 -6.78 23.97
CA SER A 318 3.55 -7.20 22.79
C SER A 318 2.99 -8.46 22.11
N TRP A 319 1.97 -9.12 22.68
CA TRP A 319 1.23 -10.17 21.98
C TRP A 319 0.58 -9.69 20.68
N GLY A 320 0.20 -8.39 20.61
CA GLY A 320 -0.32 -7.80 19.40
C GLY A 320 0.67 -7.81 18.24
N LEU A 321 1.98 -7.63 18.53
CA LEU A 321 3.03 -7.75 17.51
C LEU A 321 3.11 -9.20 16.97
N VAL A 322 2.97 -10.21 17.84
CA VAL A 322 2.97 -11.60 17.40
C VAL A 322 1.76 -11.88 16.50
N LEU A 323 0.57 -11.39 16.89
CA LEU A 323 -0.64 -11.50 16.08
C LEU A 323 -0.46 -10.80 14.72
N TYR A 324 0.14 -9.60 14.70
CA TYR A 324 0.45 -8.87 13.48
C TYR A 324 1.36 -9.67 12.54
N ILE A 325 2.43 -10.28 13.07
CA ILE A 325 3.35 -11.13 12.31
C ILE A 325 2.61 -12.32 11.70
N VAL A 326 1.78 -13.00 12.48
CA VAL A 326 0.98 -14.15 12.00
C VAL A 326 0.02 -13.73 10.89
N LEU A 327 -0.65 -12.58 11.05
CA LEU A 327 -1.54 -12.03 10.02
C LEU A 327 -0.77 -11.65 8.75
N CYS A 328 0.40 -11.04 8.87
CA CYS A 328 1.23 -10.70 7.70
C CYS A 328 1.63 -11.95 6.90
N VAL A 329 2.06 -13.02 7.58
CA VAL A 329 2.39 -14.30 6.93
C VAL A 329 1.15 -14.89 6.26
N PHE A 330 0.04 -14.97 6.99
CA PHE A 330 -1.22 -15.49 6.46
C PHE A 330 -1.65 -14.75 5.19
N PHE A 331 -1.69 -13.42 5.23
CA PHE A 331 -2.07 -12.62 4.06
C PHE A 331 -1.04 -12.68 2.92
N ALA A 332 0.25 -12.86 3.21
CA ALA A 332 1.26 -13.05 2.17
C ALA A 332 1.02 -14.33 1.36
N TYR A 333 0.78 -15.45 2.04
CA TYR A 333 0.42 -16.70 1.38
C TYR A 333 -0.92 -16.59 0.65
N PHE A 334 -1.92 -16.07 1.32
CA PHE A 334 -3.26 -15.92 0.79
C PHE A 334 -3.28 -15.06 -0.49
N TYR A 335 -2.69 -13.88 -0.45
CA TYR A 335 -2.67 -12.98 -1.62
C TYR A 335 -1.86 -13.55 -2.79
N THR A 336 -0.73 -14.18 -2.50
CA THR A 336 0.08 -14.77 -3.57
C THR A 336 -0.64 -15.94 -4.24
N SER A 337 -1.39 -16.76 -3.50
CA SER A 337 -2.19 -17.86 -4.07
C SER A 337 -3.28 -17.38 -5.03
N ILE A 338 -3.80 -16.16 -4.81
CA ILE A 338 -4.79 -15.53 -5.69
C ILE A 338 -4.14 -14.94 -6.94
N THR A 339 -3.01 -14.28 -6.73
CA THR A 339 -2.37 -13.49 -7.81
C THR A 339 -1.64 -14.37 -8.81
N PHE A 340 -1.12 -15.50 -8.36
CA PHE A 340 -0.35 -16.42 -9.19
C PHE A 340 -0.98 -17.82 -9.19
N ASN A 341 -1.47 -18.24 -10.35
CA ASN A 341 -2.02 -19.58 -10.55
C ASN A 341 -0.98 -20.49 -11.24
N PRO A 342 -0.30 -21.40 -10.51
CA PRO A 342 0.73 -22.27 -11.08
C PRO A 342 0.20 -23.22 -12.16
N LEU A 343 -1.07 -23.65 -12.06
CA LEU A 343 -1.71 -24.53 -13.05
C LEU A 343 -1.85 -23.82 -14.39
N GLU A 344 -2.36 -22.60 -14.39
CA GLU A 344 -2.55 -21.81 -15.61
C GLU A 344 -1.21 -21.50 -16.29
N VAL A 345 -0.19 -21.15 -15.50
CA VAL A 345 1.17 -20.90 -16.01
C VAL A 345 1.76 -22.17 -16.63
N ALA A 346 1.63 -23.34 -15.97
CA ALA A 346 2.12 -24.60 -16.48
C ALA A 346 1.41 -25.02 -17.77
N ASP A 347 0.10 -24.80 -17.87
CA ASP A 347 -0.68 -25.09 -19.08
C ASP A 347 -0.33 -24.14 -20.24
N ASN A 348 -0.09 -22.88 -19.95
CA ASN A 348 0.34 -21.91 -20.96
C ASN A 348 1.72 -22.24 -21.51
N ILE A 349 2.67 -22.65 -20.66
CA ILE A 349 3.98 -23.14 -21.08
C ILE A 349 3.83 -24.37 -21.98
N LYS A 350 3.01 -25.35 -21.59
CA LYS A 350 2.73 -26.55 -22.35
C LYS A 350 2.10 -26.26 -23.71
N LYS A 351 1.10 -25.38 -23.77
CA LYS A 351 0.44 -24.96 -25.02
C LYS A 351 1.39 -24.28 -25.99
N GLN A 352 2.38 -23.56 -25.49
CA GLN A 352 3.42 -22.91 -26.29
C GLN A 352 4.58 -23.86 -26.70
N GLY A 353 4.53 -25.12 -26.26
CA GLY A 353 5.59 -26.11 -26.54
C GLY A 353 6.84 -25.88 -25.70
N GLY A 354 6.72 -25.19 -24.57
CA GLY A 354 7.79 -24.96 -23.60
C GLY A 354 7.84 -26.07 -22.54
N PHE A 355 9.00 -26.26 -21.96
CA PHE A 355 9.21 -27.15 -20.82
C PHE A 355 10.33 -26.63 -19.92
N ILE A 356 10.27 -26.99 -18.65
CA ILE A 356 11.34 -26.71 -17.69
C ILE A 356 12.33 -27.84 -17.76
N PRO A 357 13.66 -27.59 -17.94
CA PRO A 357 14.67 -28.66 -18.03
C PRO A 357 14.59 -29.60 -16.83
N GLY A 358 14.50 -30.91 -17.11
CA GLY A 358 14.39 -31.94 -16.08
C GLY A 358 12.99 -32.22 -15.54
N ILE A 359 11.95 -31.50 -15.97
CA ILE A 359 10.57 -31.65 -15.46
C ILE A 359 9.61 -31.92 -16.62
N ARG A 360 8.73 -32.92 -16.46
CA ARG A 360 7.72 -33.23 -17.48
C ARG A 360 6.68 -32.12 -17.59
N PRO A 361 6.26 -31.69 -18.80
CA PRO A 361 5.22 -30.71 -19.00
C PRO A 361 3.86 -31.14 -18.40
N GLY A 362 3.11 -30.21 -17.86
CA GLY A 362 1.79 -30.45 -17.28
C GLY A 362 1.79 -30.43 -15.75
N LYS A 363 1.10 -31.37 -15.10
CA LYS A 363 0.95 -31.43 -13.65
C LYS A 363 2.27 -31.39 -12.87
N PRO A 364 3.34 -32.15 -13.24
CA PRO A 364 4.63 -32.06 -12.54
C PRO A 364 5.25 -30.66 -12.60
N THR A 365 5.03 -29.93 -13.69
CA THR A 365 5.50 -28.52 -13.80
C THR A 365 4.73 -27.61 -12.85
N SER A 366 3.40 -27.79 -12.72
CA SER A 366 2.59 -27.05 -11.77
C SER A 366 3.01 -27.32 -10.32
N ASP A 367 3.22 -28.60 -9.96
CA ASP A 367 3.65 -28.98 -8.61
C ASP A 367 5.03 -28.40 -8.27
N TYR A 368 5.95 -28.40 -9.22
CA TYR A 368 7.26 -27.77 -9.06
C TYR A 368 7.17 -26.25 -8.85
N LEU A 369 6.35 -25.56 -9.65
CA LEU A 369 6.12 -24.12 -9.51
C LEU A 369 5.48 -23.78 -8.17
N THR A 370 4.52 -24.59 -7.70
CA THR A 370 3.87 -24.43 -6.41
C THR A 370 4.86 -24.55 -5.25
N ASN A 371 5.74 -25.56 -5.31
CA ASN A 371 6.76 -25.75 -4.28
C ASN A 371 7.74 -24.57 -4.24
N ILE A 372 8.23 -24.13 -5.39
CA ILE A 372 9.12 -22.95 -5.45
C ILE A 372 8.42 -21.71 -4.91
N LEU A 373 7.17 -21.49 -5.29
CA LEU A 373 6.38 -20.36 -4.80
C LEU A 373 6.27 -20.36 -3.27
N ASN A 374 5.95 -21.50 -2.67
CA ASN A 374 5.84 -21.61 -1.23
C ASN A 374 7.15 -21.20 -0.51
N TYR A 375 8.30 -21.62 -1.01
CA TYR A 375 9.58 -21.19 -0.45
C TYR A 375 9.83 -19.69 -0.65
N ILE A 376 9.52 -19.17 -1.84
CA ILE A 376 9.73 -17.75 -2.16
C ILE A 376 8.81 -16.88 -1.31
N ILE A 377 7.55 -17.26 -1.14
CA ILE A 377 6.58 -16.53 -0.32
C ILE A 377 7.05 -16.47 1.13
N PHE A 378 7.54 -17.59 1.67
CA PHE A 378 8.06 -17.63 3.04
C PHE A 378 9.23 -16.67 3.23
N ILE A 379 10.22 -16.71 2.31
CA ILE A 379 11.38 -15.81 2.36
C ILE A 379 10.93 -14.35 2.23
N GLY A 380 10.00 -14.07 1.32
CA GLY A 380 9.42 -12.74 1.13
C GLY A 380 8.66 -12.24 2.36
N ALA A 381 7.85 -13.10 2.99
CA ALA A 381 7.12 -12.78 4.21
C ALA A 381 8.06 -12.49 5.39
N VAL A 382 9.11 -13.29 5.57
CA VAL A 382 10.14 -13.05 6.60
C VAL A 382 10.85 -11.72 6.36
N GLY A 383 11.23 -11.43 5.11
CA GLY A 383 11.84 -10.15 4.75
C GLY A 383 10.92 -8.95 5.04
N LEU A 384 9.63 -9.07 4.70
CA LEU A 384 8.61 -8.06 5.00
C LEU A 384 8.47 -7.82 6.51
N ILE A 385 8.39 -8.89 7.29
CA ILE A 385 8.27 -8.82 8.75
C ILE A 385 9.47 -8.10 9.35
N ILE A 386 10.69 -8.44 8.95
CA ILE A 386 11.91 -7.77 9.44
C ILE A 386 11.81 -6.26 9.20
N VAL A 387 11.45 -5.85 7.99
CA VAL A 387 11.33 -4.42 7.65
C VAL A 387 10.22 -3.73 8.45
N CYS A 388 9.07 -4.40 8.66
CA CYS A 388 7.94 -3.82 9.39
C CYS A 388 8.18 -3.76 10.91
N VAL A 389 8.90 -4.72 11.48
CA VAL A 389 9.14 -4.80 12.93
C VAL A 389 10.19 -3.79 13.40
N ILE A 390 11.18 -3.46 12.57
CA ILE A 390 12.24 -2.48 12.93
C ILE A 390 11.66 -1.16 13.46
N PRO A 391 10.71 -0.47 12.79
CA PRO A 391 10.13 0.76 13.32
C PRO A 391 9.31 0.58 14.59
N PHE A 392 8.62 -0.56 14.75
CA PHE A 392 7.87 -0.84 15.99
C PHE A 392 8.80 -0.98 17.18
N ILE A 393 9.95 -1.64 17.00
CA ILE A 393 10.99 -1.71 18.05
C ILE A 393 11.52 -0.31 18.33
N PHE A 394 11.77 0.48 17.29
CA PHE A 394 12.30 1.83 17.46
C PHE A 394 11.31 2.74 18.21
N ASN A 395 10.03 2.70 17.85
CA ASN A 395 8.99 3.45 18.55
C ASN A 395 8.78 2.96 19.99
N GLY A 396 8.72 1.65 20.21
CA GLY A 396 8.47 1.08 21.53
C GLY A 396 9.62 1.30 22.51
N VAL A 397 10.87 1.10 22.09
CA VAL A 397 12.05 1.20 22.96
C VAL A 397 12.47 2.67 23.18
N PHE A 398 12.41 3.50 22.15
CA PHE A 398 12.90 4.88 22.20
C PHE A 398 11.80 5.93 22.34
N GLY A 399 10.52 5.56 22.24
CA GLY A 399 9.40 6.49 22.33
C GLY A 399 9.41 7.56 21.22
N ALA A 400 9.85 7.18 20.03
CA ALA A 400 10.07 8.15 18.93
C ALA A 400 8.78 8.74 18.39
N ASN A 401 7.63 8.07 18.57
CA ASN A 401 6.28 8.48 18.10
C ASN A 401 6.26 8.93 16.63
N VAL A 402 7.03 8.24 15.78
CA VAL A 402 7.13 8.58 14.36
C VAL A 402 6.12 7.76 13.60
N SER A 403 5.33 8.41 12.77
CA SER A 403 4.41 7.74 11.83
C SER A 403 5.15 7.13 10.63
N PHE A 404 6.42 7.47 10.45
CA PHE A 404 7.32 6.96 9.42
C PHE A 404 7.74 5.51 9.75
N GLY A 405 6.81 4.59 9.58
CA GLY A 405 7.01 3.17 9.84
C GLY A 405 7.59 2.40 8.64
N GLY A 406 7.99 1.15 8.86
CA GLY A 406 8.47 0.26 7.81
C GLY A 406 7.49 0.08 6.66
N THR A 407 6.20 0.09 6.95
CA THR A 407 5.11 0.06 5.97
C THR A 407 5.19 1.23 4.99
N SER A 408 5.39 2.44 5.50
CA SER A 408 5.50 3.67 4.70
C SER A 408 6.70 3.61 3.75
N ILE A 409 7.86 3.17 4.23
CA ILE A 409 9.07 3.03 3.41
C ILE A 409 8.88 1.96 2.33
N ILE A 410 8.27 0.83 2.67
CA ILE A 410 8.01 -0.25 1.70
C ILE A 410 7.09 0.28 0.58
N ILE A 411 6.04 1.02 0.92
CA ILE A 411 5.11 1.60 -0.06
C ILE A 411 5.86 2.59 -0.95
N ILE A 412 6.59 3.55 -0.38
CA ILE A 412 7.33 4.56 -1.16
C ILE A 412 8.30 3.89 -2.12
N VAL A 413 9.18 3.03 -1.62
CA VAL A 413 10.20 2.36 -2.44
C VAL A 413 9.58 1.43 -3.47
N GLY A 414 8.55 0.66 -3.08
CA GLY A 414 7.84 -0.26 -3.98
C GLY A 414 7.21 0.47 -5.16
N VAL A 415 6.48 1.54 -4.89
CA VAL A 415 5.80 2.34 -5.92
C VAL A 415 6.78 3.07 -6.83
N ILE A 416 7.88 3.60 -6.28
CA ILE A 416 8.94 4.23 -7.08
C ILE A 416 9.56 3.21 -8.02
N LEU A 417 9.94 2.02 -7.54
CA LEU A 417 10.53 0.97 -8.36
C LEU A 417 9.59 0.49 -9.46
N GLU A 418 8.31 0.28 -9.13
CA GLU A 418 7.29 -0.13 -10.09
C GLU A 418 7.06 0.93 -11.17
N THR A 419 6.97 2.19 -10.78
CA THR A 419 6.80 3.32 -11.70
C THR A 419 8.00 3.47 -12.63
N VAL A 420 9.24 3.34 -12.10
CA VAL A 420 10.47 3.39 -12.91
C VAL A 420 10.52 2.24 -13.90
N LYS A 421 10.23 0.99 -13.48
CA LYS A 421 10.18 -0.18 -14.38
C LYS A 421 9.13 0.02 -15.49
N GLN A 422 7.99 0.60 -15.18
CA GLN A 422 6.94 0.88 -16.17
C GLN A 422 7.38 1.96 -17.17
N ILE A 423 8.07 3.00 -16.71
CA ILE A 423 8.67 4.02 -17.58
C ILE A 423 9.70 3.37 -18.52
N GLU A 424 10.61 2.56 -17.99
CA GLU A 424 11.61 1.86 -18.78
C GLU A 424 10.99 0.96 -19.85
N SER A 425 9.98 0.18 -19.48
CA SER A 425 9.24 -0.66 -20.41
C SER A 425 8.60 0.15 -21.55
N GLN A 426 7.96 1.28 -21.25
CA GLN A 426 7.35 2.14 -22.27
C GLN A 426 8.40 2.79 -23.20
N LEU A 427 9.58 3.11 -22.69
CA LEU A 427 10.68 3.63 -23.51
C LEU A 427 11.28 2.56 -24.43
N LEU A 428 11.45 1.31 -23.94
CA LEU A 428 12.00 0.21 -24.73
C LEU A 428 11.10 -0.16 -25.92
N VAL A 429 9.79 -0.26 -25.68
CA VAL A 429 8.81 -0.57 -26.76
C VAL A 429 8.87 0.45 -27.88
N ARG A 430 9.17 1.71 -27.59
CA ARG A 430 9.25 2.77 -28.59
C ARG A 430 10.55 2.77 -29.36
N ASN A 431 11.69 2.48 -28.75
CA ASN A 431 12.96 2.34 -29.43
C ASN A 431 12.90 1.22 -30.49
N TYR A 432 12.13 0.14 -30.20
CA TYR A 432 11.93 -0.94 -31.14
C TYR A 432 11.06 -0.54 -32.36
N LYS A 433 10.05 0.32 -32.19
CA LYS A 433 9.25 0.88 -33.30
C LYS A 433 10.04 1.83 -34.19
N GLY A 434 11.02 2.54 -33.66
CA GLY A 434 11.90 3.41 -34.44
C GLY A 434 12.85 2.64 -35.37
N PHE A 435 13.18 1.39 -35.04
CA PHE A 435 14.02 0.51 -35.88
C PHE A 435 13.24 -0.15 -37.03
N LEU A 436 11.91 -0.23 -36.95
CA LEU A 436 11.06 -0.84 -37.97
C LEU A 436 10.52 0.16 -39.01
N ASN A 437 10.70 1.45 -38.77
CA ASN A 437 10.22 2.55 -39.64
C ASN A 437 11.36 3.28 -40.39
N ASN A 438 12.58 2.70 -40.43
CA ASN A 438 13.68 3.13 -41.30
C ASN A 438 13.96 2.06 -42.38
#